data_cdf7da286428e83c6f77d910180d4cf7
#
_entry.id   cdf7da286428e83c6f77d910180d4cf7
#
_cell.length_a   1.000
_cell.length_b   1.000
_cell.length_c   1.000
_cell.angle_alpha   90.00
_cell.angle_beta   90.00
_cell.angle_gamma   90.00
#
_symmetry.space_group_name_H-M   'P 1'
#
loop_
_entity.id
_entity.type
_entity.pdbx_description
1 polymer ?
#
loop_
_entity_poly.entity_id
_entity_poly.type
_entity_poly.pdbx_seq_one_letter_code
_entity_poly.pdbx_strand_id
1 'polypeptide(L)'
;MKKQIYIIHGYDASPQSHWFSWFKEKMRGIAEVEILKMPNPQTPNLNEWLEMMKQNVSLGEDSLIIAHSLGTITSLNFLSGFANLPKFGGLVLISPFDEPIEEFAILDEFCEPQIAYEKIKSATNFIKVIAAKDDYIVPCELSLKVARNLGVTPDIFEKGGHFMSADGFSEFEFILNLFKLKDEKLS
;
A
#
# COMPACT_ATOMS: atom_id res chain seq x y z
N MET A 1 8.87 -20.79 -5.49
CA MET A 1 9.60 -19.54 -5.84
C MET A 1 9.61 -18.64 -4.61
N LYS A 2 10.62 -17.77 -4.46
CA LYS A 2 10.58 -16.77 -3.35
C LYS A 2 9.45 -15.79 -3.61
N LYS A 3 8.75 -15.39 -2.55
CA LYS A 3 7.74 -14.32 -2.61
C LYS A 3 8.38 -13.02 -3.07
N GLN A 4 7.69 -12.27 -3.92
CA GLN A 4 8.09 -10.95 -4.39
C GLN A 4 7.22 -9.90 -3.69
N ILE A 5 7.82 -8.97 -2.97
CA ILE A 5 7.10 -7.91 -2.25
C ILE A 5 7.51 -6.55 -2.82
N TYR A 6 6.52 -5.77 -3.22
CA TYR A 6 6.71 -4.41 -3.71
C TYR A 6 6.20 -3.42 -2.66
N ILE A 7 7.06 -2.47 -2.23
CA ILE A 7 6.66 -1.39 -1.34
C ILE A 7 6.52 -0.11 -2.15
N ILE A 8 5.34 0.51 -2.07
CA ILE A 8 5.02 1.78 -2.74
C ILE A 8 4.88 2.86 -1.67
N HIS A 9 5.83 3.80 -1.65
CA HIS A 9 5.87 4.86 -0.65
C HIS A 9 4.86 5.99 -0.95
N GLY A 10 4.70 6.91 0.00
CA GLY A 10 3.81 8.06 -0.10
C GLY A 10 4.43 9.31 -0.70
N TYR A 11 3.65 10.42 -0.61
CA TYR A 11 4.05 11.78 -0.95
C TYR A 11 5.27 12.20 -0.12
N ASP A 12 6.18 12.94 -0.74
CA ASP A 12 7.44 13.46 -0.14
C ASP A 12 8.28 12.39 0.61
N ALA A 13 8.13 11.13 0.22
CA ALA A 13 8.86 10.01 0.80
C ALA A 13 9.86 9.40 -0.20
N SER A 14 10.64 8.44 0.26
CA SER A 14 11.67 7.74 -0.50
C SER A 14 11.76 6.27 -0.05
N PRO A 15 12.50 5.42 -0.77
CA PRO A 15 12.77 4.04 -0.35
C PRO A 15 13.43 3.90 1.02
N GLN A 16 14.08 4.96 1.51
CA GLN A 16 14.77 4.99 2.82
C GLN A 16 13.89 5.54 3.94
N SER A 17 12.67 5.99 3.63
CA SER A 17 11.76 6.57 4.62
C SER A 17 11.16 5.51 5.54
N HIS A 18 10.81 5.93 6.76
CA HIS A 18 10.01 5.19 7.72
C HIS A 18 10.53 3.77 8.01
N TRP A 19 9.66 2.78 8.04
CA TRP A 19 9.91 1.36 8.30
C TRP A 19 10.33 0.55 7.06
N PHE A 20 10.39 1.15 5.88
CA PHE A 20 10.55 0.41 4.61
C PHE A 20 11.87 -0.37 4.55
N SER A 21 13.01 0.29 4.84
CA SER A 21 14.32 -0.37 4.83
C SER A 21 14.44 -1.43 5.93
N TRP A 22 13.87 -1.17 7.11
CA TRP A 22 13.81 -2.14 8.20
C TRP A 22 13.01 -3.39 7.79
N PHE A 23 11.83 -3.22 7.19
CA PHE A 23 11.02 -4.33 6.71
C PHE A 23 11.77 -5.16 5.67
N LYS A 24 12.41 -4.52 4.68
CA LYS A 24 13.23 -5.19 3.68
C LYS A 24 14.33 -6.03 4.32
N GLU A 25 15.02 -5.51 5.33
CA GLU A 25 16.06 -6.23 6.05
C GLU A 25 15.50 -7.45 6.81
N LYS A 26 14.37 -7.28 7.50
CA LYS A 26 13.70 -8.38 8.23
C LYS A 26 13.19 -9.50 7.31
N MET A 27 12.87 -9.18 6.07
CA MET A 27 12.42 -10.16 5.07
C MET A 27 13.57 -10.83 4.33
N ARG A 28 14.83 -10.46 4.62
CA ARG A 28 16.01 -11.05 3.97
C ARG A 28 16.02 -12.58 4.15
N GLY A 29 16.15 -13.29 3.03
CA GLY A 29 16.12 -14.77 3.01
C GLY A 29 14.72 -15.38 2.96
N ILE A 30 13.66 -14.61 3.24
CA ILE A 30 12.25 -15.05 3.23
C ILE A 30 11.58 -14.64 1.92
N ALA A 31 11.74 -13.37 1.53
CA ALA A 31 11.16 -12.80 0.31
C ALA A 31 12.15 -11.85 -0.37
N GLU A 32 11.95 -11.62 -1.65
CA GLU A 32 12.59 -10.51 -2.36
C GLU A 32 11.72 -9.26 -2.15
N VAL A 33 12.29 -8.21 -1.55
CA VAL A 33 11.58 -6.96 -1.30
C VAL A 33 12.16 -5.86 -2.17
N GLU A 34 11.33 -5.29 -3.02
CA GLU A 34 11.65 -4.12 -3.81
C GLU A 34 10.87 -2.91 -3.26
N ILE A 35 11.57 -1.83 -2.95
CA ILE A 35 10.97 -0.56 -2.54
C ILE A 35 11.09 0.36 -3.75
N LEU A 36 9.96 0.64 -4.42
CA LEU A 36 9.98 1.45 -5.62
C LEU A 36 10.39 2.89 -5.30
N LYS A 37 11.31 3.43 -6.10
CA LYS A 37 11.65 4.84 -6.05
C LYS A 37 10.69 5.60 -6.97
N MET A 38 9.57 6.07 -6.42
CA MET A 38 8.58 6.80 -7.20
C MET A 38 9.15 8.14 -7.70
N PRO A 39 8.84 8.55 -8.94
CA PRO A 39 9.37 9.78 -9.52
C PRO A 39 8.78 11.02 -8.85
N ASN A 40 9.59 12.07 -8.69
CA ASN A 40 9.17 13.42 -8.25
C ASN A 40 8.21 13.39 -7.03
N PRO A 41 8.55 12.75 -5.90
CA PRO A 41 7.58 12.50 -4.83
C PRO A 41 7.05 13.75 -4.15
N GLN A 42 7.70 14.91 -4.32
CA GLN A 42 7.25 16.22 -3.81
C GLN A 42 6.29 16.93 -4.78
N THR A 43 6.31 16.55 -6.05
CA THR A 43 5.41 17.05 -7.10
C THR A 43 4.95 15.85 -7.92
N PRO A 44 4.21 14.91 -7.31
CA PRO A 44 3.87 13.65 -7.94
C PRO A 44 2.93 13.86 -9.12
N ASN A 45 3.08 13.02 -10.15
CA ASN A 45 2.16 12.95 -11.28
C ASN A 45 1.64 11.51 -11.41
N LEU A 46 0.33 11.34 -11.51
CA LEU A 46 -0.32 10.04 -11.54
C LEU A 46 0.22 9.15 -12.68
N ASN A 47 0.33 9.71 -13.89
CA ASN A 47 0.78 8.92 -15.05
C ASN A 47 2.23 8.44 -14.89
N GLU A 48 3.13 9.28 -14.36
CA GLU A 48 4.51 8.91 -14.09
C GLU A 48 4.60 7.80 -13.03
N TRP A 49 3.78 7.89 -11.98
CA TRP A 49 3.73 6.88 -10.91
C TRP A 49 3.15 5.56 -11.41
N LEU A 50 2.08 5.60 -12.21
CA LEU A 50 1.53 4.39 -12.84
C LEU A 50 2.51 3.74 -13.80
N GLU A 51 3.26 4.53 -14.57
CA GLU A 51 4.27 3.99 -15.49
C GLU A 51 5.43 3.33 -14.72
N MET A 52 5.89 3.95 -13.62
CA MET A 52 6.88 3.34 -12.73
C MET A 52 6.41 1.97 -12.22
N MET A 53 5.14 1.87 -11.79
CA MET A 53 4.58 0.59 -11.36
C MET A 53 4.49 -0.42 -12.49
N LYS A 54 4.05 -0.02 -13.69
CA LYS A 54 3.96 -0.93 -14.85
C LYS A 54 5.32 -1.51 -15.26
N GLN A 55 6.38 -0.73 -15.12
CA GLN A 55 7.73 -1.16 -15.49
C GLN A 55 8.39 -2.09 -14.46
N ASN A 56 8.00 -1.98 -13.17
CA ASN A 56 8.71 -2.64 -12.10
C ASN A 56 7.88 -3.67 -11.32
N VAL A 57 6.54 -3.62 -11.38
CA VAL A 57 5.67 -4.55 -10.65
C VAL A 57 5.20 -5.67 -11.56
N SER A 58 5.63 -6.89 -11.26
CA SER A 58 5.13 -8.11 -11.88
C SER A 58 4.12 -8.79 -10.96
N LEU A 59 2.86 -8.92 -11.40
CA LEU A 59 1.82 -9.56 -10.61
C LEU A 59 1.79 -11.07 -10.86
N GLY A 60 1.67 -11.84 -9.79
CA GLY A 60 1.52 -13.29 -9.77
C GLY A 60 1.14 -13.76 -8.38
N GLU A 61 0.78 -15.04 -8.22
CA GLU A 61 0.30 -15.58 -6.94
C GLU A 61 1.32 -15.42 -5.79
N ASP A 62 2.61 -15.32 -6.11
CA ASP A 62 3.70 -15.09 -5.16
C ASP A 62 4.02 -13.59 -4.96
N SER A 63 3.35 -12.68 -5.69
CA SER A 63 3.59 -11.25 -5.57
C SER A 63 2.68 -10.58 -4.55
N LEU A 64 3.20 -9.56 -3.87
CA LEU A 64 2.45 -8.81 -2.86
C LEU A 64 2.82 -7.33 -2.94
N ILE A 65 1.80 -6.46 -2.86
CA ILE A 65 1.97 -5.02 -2.79
C ILE A 65 1.72 -4.56 -1.36
N ILE A 66 2.66 -3.81 -0.79
CA ILE A 66 2.51 -3.05 0.44
C ILE A 66 2.60 -1.57 0.07
N ALA A 67 1.56 -0.83 0.36
CA ALA A 67 1.50 0.58 -0.01
C ALA A 67 1.19 1.46 1.20
N HIS A 68 1.80 2.65 1.24
CA HIS A 68 1.62 3.63 2.29
C HIS A 68 1.14 4.96 1.71
N SER A 69 0.11 5.56 2.31
CA SER A 69 -0.37 6.90 1.97
C SER A 69 -0.70 7.04 0.47
N LEU A 70 -0.11 8.00 -0.26
CA LEU A 70 -0.28 8.18 -1.71
C LEU A 70 0.01 6.90 -2.51
N GLY A 71 0.93 6.05 -2.04
CA GLY A 71 1.20 4.77 -2.66
C GLY A 71 -0.01 3.84 -2.68
N THR A 72 -0.96 4.01 -1.76
CA THR A 72 -2.18 3.19 -1.68
C THR A 72 -3.12 3.46 -2.83
N ILE A 73 -3.48 4.74 -3.06
CA ILE A 73 -4.34 5.11 -4.18
C ILE A 73 -3.65 4.87 -5.52
N THR A 74 -2.32 5.07 -5.60
CA THR A 74 -1.53 4.69 -6.78
C THR A 74 -1.64 3.21 -7.08
N SER A 75 -1.53 2.35 -6.06
CA SER A 75 -1.65 0.90 -6.20
C SER A 75 -3.06 0.48 -6.63
N LEU A 76 -4.10 1.12 -6.07
CA LEU A 76 -5.49 0.89 -6.46
C LEU A 76 -5.74 1.29 -7.92
N ASN A 77 -5.21 2.43 -8.37
CA ASN A 77 -5.27 2.88 -9.76
C ASN A 77 -4.53 1.93 -10.70
N PHE A 78 -3.33 1.51 -10.33
CA PHE A 78 -2.54 0.54 -11.09
C PHE A 78 -3.30 -0.77 -11.30
N LEU A 79 -3.85 -1.35 -10.23
CA LEU A 79 -4.63 -2.59 -10.30
C LEU A 79 -5.93 -2.40 -11.09
N SER A 80 -6.56 -1.24 -10.99
CA SER A 80 -7.78 -0.91 -11.74
C SER A 80 -7.53 -0.79 -13.24
N GLY A 81 -6.33 -0.38 -13.65
CA GLY A 81 -5.95 -0.16 -15.05
C GLY A 81 -5.81 -1.42 -15.89
N PHE A 82 -5.74 -2.61 -15.29
CA PHE A 82 -5.67 -3.85 -16.05
C PHE A 82 -7.00 -4.18 -16.72
N ALA A 83 -6.98 -4.51 -18.01
CA ALA A 83 -8.17 -5.06 -18.68
C ALA A 83 -8.56 -6.42 -18.04
N ASN A 84 -7.58 -7.29 -17.84
CA ASN A 84 -7.69 -8.55 -17.13
C ASN A 84 -6.64 -8.57 -16.01
N LEU A 85 -7.06 -8.29 -14.78
CA LEU A 85 -6.17 -8.30 -13.63
C LEU A 85 -5.80 -9.74 -13.28
N PRO A 86 -4.51 -10.13 -13.33
CA PRO A 86 -4.10 -11.48 -12.95
C PRO A 86 -4.30 -11.72 -11.45
N LYS A 87 -4.37 -13.00 -11.05
CA LYS A 87 -4.32 -13.35 -9.63
C LYS A 87 -2.97 -12.95 -9.06
N PHE A 88 -2.98 -12.41 -7.83
CA PHE A 88 -1.76 -12.03 -7.13
C PHE A 88 -1.85 -12.33 -5.63
N GLY A 89 -0.70 -12.40 -4.98
CA GLY A 89 -0.58 -12.90 -3.62
C GLY A 89 -1.22 -12.04 -2.55
N GLY A 90 -1.30 -10.71 -2.73
CA GLY A 90 -1.97 -9.87 -1.74
C GLY A 90 -1.71 -8.38 -1.84
N LEU A 91 -2.51 -7.63 -1.07
CA LEU A 91 -2.49 -6.16 -1.00
C LEU A 91 -2.58 -5.72 0.46
N VAL A 92 -1.61 -4.93 0.90
CA VAL A 92 -1.60 -4.29 2.23
C VAL A 92 -1.58 -2.78 2.03
N LEU A 93 -2.60 -2.11 2.52
CA LEU A 93 -2.78 -0.66 2.40
C LEU A 93 -2.70 -0.02 3.79
N ILE A 94 -1.77 0.92 3.96
CA ILE A 94 -1.52 1.62 5.22
C ILE A 94 -1.87 3.08 5.03
N SER A 95 -2.80 3.60 5.84
CA SER A 95 -3.41 4.92 5.70
C SER A 95 -3.95 5.18 4.28
N PRO A 96 -4.82 4.28 3.73
CA PRO A 96 -5.36 4.47 2.38
C PRO A 96 -6.44 5.54 2.34
N PHE A 97 -6.57 6.16 1.15
CA PHE A 97 -7.64 7.07 0.79
C PHE A 97 -8.00 6.91 -0.69
N ASP A 98 -9.22 7.30 -1.07
CA ASP A 98 -9.71 7.32 -2.46
C ASP A 98 -10.53 8.58 -2.78
N GLU A 99 -10.41 9.59 -1.91
CA GLU A 99 -11.01 10.93 -2.07
C GLU A 99 -9.95 12.00 -1.81
N PRO A 100 -10.11 13.22 -2.37
CA PRO A 100 -9.25 14.35 -2.10
C PRO A 100 -9.10 14.64 -0.60
N ILE A 101 -7.90 15.05 -0.20
CA ILE A 101 -7.58 15.52 1.14
C ILE A 101 -7.37 17.03 1.06
N GLU A 102 -8.16 17.81 1.81
CA GLU A 102 -8.24 19.27 1.67
C GLU A 102 -6.86 19.96 1.72
N GLU A 103 -5.98 19.51 2.60
CA GLU A 103 -4.65 20.08 2.77
C GLU A 103 -3.65 19.66 1.67
N PHE A 104 -4.01 18.69 0.82
CA PHE A 104 -3.13 18.08 -0.17
C PHE A 104 -3.71 18.09 -1.59
N ALA A 105 -4.25 19.24 -2.03
CA ALA A 105 -4.84 19.39 -3.38
C ALA A 105 -3.90 18.97 -4.53
N ILE A 106 -2.58 18.98 -4.31
CA ILE A 106 -1.59 18.46 -5.28
C ILE A 106 -1.77 16.97 -5.59
N LEU A 107 -2.50 16.23 -4.75
CA LEU A 107 -2.75 14.79 -4.88
C LEU A 107 -4.10 14.47 -5.53
N ASP A 108 -4.93 15.47 -5.82
CA ASP A 108 -6.32 15.28 -6.28
C ASP A 108 -6.41 14.45 -7.56
N GLU A 109 -5.46 14.62 -8.50
CA GLU A 109 -5.42 13.85 -9.74
C GLU A 109 -5.37 12.32 -9.51
N PHE A 110 -4.84 11.87 -8.37
CA PHE A 110 -4.80 10.45 -8.02
C PHE A 110 -6.17 9.91 -7.62
N CYS A 111 -7.09 10.78 -7.19
CA CYS A 111 -8.44 10.43 -6.78
C CYS A 111 -9.47 10.52 -7.93
N GLU A 112 -9.10 11.09 -9.08
CA GLU A 112 -10.01 11.24 -10.23
C GLU A 112 -10.41 9.91 -10.89
N PRO A 113 -9.50 8.90 -11.08
CA PRO A 113 -9.89 7.66 -11.72
C PRO A 113 -10.79 6.81 -10.83
N GLN A 114 -11.79 6.18 -11.45
CA GLN A 114 -12.67 5.26 -10.74
C GLN A 114 -11.93 3.95 -10.38
N ILE A 115 -11.89 3.62 -9.09
CA ILE A 115 -11.28 2.40 -8.60
C ILE A 115 -12.20 1.18 -8.85
N ALA A 116 -11.62 0.15 -9.48
CA ALA A 116 -12.33 -1.10 -9.80
C ALA A 116 -12.27 -2.10 -8.62
N TYR A 117 -12.89 -1.77 -7.50
CA TYR A 117 -12.82 -2.54 -6.25
C TYR A 117 -13.20 -4.01 -6.42
N GLU A 118 -14.29 -4.31 -7.14
CA GLU A 118 -14.73 -5.70 -7.36
C GLU A 118 -13.69 -6.54 -8.13
N LYS A 119 -13.02 -5.92 -9.10
CA LYS A 119 -11.93 -6.55 -9.85
C LYS A 119 -10.76 -6.88 -8.92
N ILE A 120 -10.37 -5.93 -8.06
CA ILE A 120 -9.27 -6.10 -7.10
C ILE A 120 -9.60 -7.22 -6.10
N LYS A 121 -10.79 -7.19 -5.50
CA LYS A 121 -11.26 -8.23 -4.57
C LYS A 121 -11.27 -9.62 -5.20
N SER A 122 -11.64 -9.71 -6.47
CA SER A 122 -11.66 -10.99 -7.17
C SER A 122 -10.28 -11.54 -7.50
N ALA A 123 -9.25 -10.68 -7.52
CA ALA A 123 -7.90 -11.04 -7.94
C ALA A 123 -7.00 -11.58 -6.81
N THR A 124 -7.34 -11.31 -5.54
CA THR A 124 -6.57 -11.80 -4.38
C THR A 124 -7.47 -12.10 -3.19
N ASN A 125 -7.09 -13.09 -2.38
CA ASN A 125 -7.76 -13.43 -1.13
C ASN A 125 -7.08 -12.82 0.11
N PHE A 126 -6.02 -12.05 -0.07
CA PHE A 126 -5.29 -11.41 1.02
C PHE A 126 -5.26 -9.90 0.81
N ILE A 127 -6.22 -9.22 1.43
CA ILE A 127 -6.26 -7.75 1.47
C ILE A 127 -6.28 -7.32 2.93
N LYS A 128 -5.41 -6.37 3.28
CA LYS A 128 -5.33 -5.74 4.58
C LYS A 128 -5.37 -4.22 4.44
N VAL A 129 -6.17 -3.59 5.29
CA VAL A 129 -6.21 -2.15 5.46
C VAL A 129 -5.81 -1.83 6.89
N ILE A 130 -4.85 -0.95 7.06
CA ILE A 130 -4.33 -0.50 8.35
C ILE A 130 -4.57 1.00 8.45
N ALA A 131 -5.17 1.45 9.54
CA ALA A 131 -5.51 2.85 9.79
C ALA A 131 -5.22 3.22 11.25
N ALA A 132 -5.07 4.51 11.53
CA ALA A 132 -4.96 5.02 12.89
C ALA A 132 -6.04 6.08 13.15
N LYS A 133 -6.59 6.10 14.36
CA LYS A 133 -7.62 7.09 14.75
C LYS A 133 -7.05 8.51 14.86
N ASP A 134 -5.78 8.60 15.18
CA ASP A 134 -5.02 9.83 15.34
C ASP A 134 -4.18 10.21 14.11
N ASP A 135 -4.48 9.63 12.95
CA ASP A 135 -3.82 10.01 11.70
C ASP A 135 -4.19 11.46 11.34
N TYR A 136 -3.18 12.33 11.34
CA TYR A 136 -3.31 13.77 11.13
C TYR A 136 -3.10 14.19 9.68
N ILE A 137 -2.84 13.24 8.78
CA ILE A 137 -2.65 13.46 7.34
C ILE A 137 -3.84 12.87 6.56
N VAL A 138 -4.10 11.58 6.76
CA VAL A 138 -5.24 10.90 6.13
C VAL A 138 -6.32 10.64 7.19
N PRO A 139 -7.43 11.37 7.19
CA PRO A 139 -8.53 11.11 8.11
C PRO A 139 -8.91 9.63 8.14
N CYS A 140 -9.01 9.05 9.35
CA CYS A 140 -9.27 7.62 9.53
C CYS A 140 -10.51 7.16 8.74
N GLU A 141 -11.53 7.99 8.62
CA GLU A 141 -12.78 7.73 7.91
C GLU A 141 -12.55 7.40 6.44
N LEU A 142 -11.57 8.03 5.78
CA LEU A 142 -11.20 7.73 4.38
C LEU A 142 -10.64 6.31 4.27
N SER A 143 -9.75 5.94 5.19
CA SER A 143 -9.22 4.58 5.25
C SER A 143 -10.31 3.53 5.53
N LEU A 144 -11.26 3.84 6.41
CA LEU A 144 -12.42 2.99 6.68
C LEU A 144 -13.33 2.85 5.45
N LYS A 145 -13.48 3.91 4.65
CA LYS A 145 -14.22 3.86 3.39
C LYS A 145 -13.56 2.90 2.40
N VAL A 146 -12.25 3.02 2.20
CA VAL A 146 -11.49 2.10 1.32
C VAL A 146 -11.64 0.65 1.80
N ALA A 147 -11.55 0.40 3.11
CA ALA A 147 -11.77 -0.95 3.67
C ALA A 147 -13.16 -1.49 3.36
N ARG A 148 -14.22 -0.67 3.53
CA ARG A 148 -15.60 -1.06 3.17
C ARG A 148 -15.73 -1.39 1.69
N ASN A 149 -15.16 -0.57 0.80
CA ASN A 149 -15.20 -0.79 -0.65
C ASN A 149 -14.47 -2.09 -1.04
N LEU A 150 -13.38 -2.41 -0.35
CA LEU A 150 -12.64 -3.67 -0.51
C LEU A 150 -13.32 -4.87 0.20
N GLY A 151 -14.35 -4.64 1.03
CA GLY A 151 -15.05 -5.70 1.75
C GLY A 151 -14.20 -6.36 2.84
N VAL A 152 -13.29 -5.63 3.46
CA VAL A 152 -12.40 -6.15 4.52
C VAL A 152 -12.60 -5.40 5.83
N THR A 153 -12.32 -6.09 6.95
CA THR A 153 -12.24 -5.45 8.26
C THR A 153 -10.86 -4.81 8.42
N PRO A 154 -10.78 -3.49 8.66
CA PRO A 154 -9.51 -2.83 8.87
C PRO A 154 -8.89 -3.14 10.23
N ASP A 155 -7.56 -3.16 10.29
CA ASP A 155 -6.80 -3.14 11.53
C ASP A 155 -6.62 -1.67 11.96
N ILE A 156 -7.26 -1.26 13.07
CA ILE A 156 -7.33 0.14 13.50
C ILE A 156 -6.45 0.34 14.74
N PHE A 157 -5.48 1.24 14.64
CA PHE A 157 -4.65 1.66 15.76
C PHE A 157 -5.30 2.85 16.48
N GLU A 158 -5.33 2.81 17.81
CA GLU A 158 -5.76 3.97 18.63
C GLU A 158 -4.77 5.12 18.48
N LYS A 159 -3.47 4.78 18.44
CA LYS A 159 -2.35 5.70 18.23
C LYS A 159 -1.40 5.10 17.21
N GLY A 160 -1.23 5.77 16.10
CA GLY A 160 -0.36 5.37 15.00
C GLY A 160 0.14 6.57 14.20
N GLY A 161 -0.48 7.75 14.40
CA GLY A 161 -0.24 8.89 13.53
C GLY A 161 -0.41 8.47 12.08
N HIS A 162 0.49 8.91 11.22
CA HIS A 162 0.52 8.51 9.81
C HIS A 162 1.48 7.34 9.52
N PHE A 163 1.83 6.55 10.53
CA PHE A 163 2.79 5.43 10.46
C PHE A 163 4.17 5.80 9.90
N MET A 164 4.63 7.02 10.19
CA MET A 164 5.93 7.53 9.79
C MET A 164 6.98 7.36 10.90
N SER A 165 8.26 7.53 10.56
CA SER A 165 9.34 7.53 11.57
C SER A 165 9.12 8.57 12.66
N ALA A 166 8.54 9.74 12.31
CA ALA A 166 8.19 10.80 13.26
C ALA A 166 7.11 10.33 14.26
N ASP A 167 6.27 9.38 13.90
CA ASP A 167 5.23 8.79 14.74
C ASP A 167 5.74 7.56 15.52
N GLY A 168 7.05 7.26 15.44
CA GLY A 168 7.67 6.11 16.08
C GLY A 168 7.76 4.85 15.20
N PHE A 169 7.37 4.93 13.93
CA PHE A 169 7.40 3.81 12.98
C PHE A 169 8.68 3.79 12.12
N SER A 170 9.86 3.70 12.78
CA SER A 170 11.10 3.28 12.12
C SER A 170 11.16 1.76 11.95
N GLU A 171 10.39 1.05 12.75
CA GLU A 171 10.11 -0.38 12.73
C GLU A 171 8.60 -0.58 12.75
N PHE A 172 8.08 -1.62 12.09
CA PHE A 172 6.65 -1.89 12.07
C PHE A 172 6.38 -3.40 12.18
N GLU A 173 6.58 -3.94 13.39
CA GLU A 173 6.43 -5.36 13.70
C GLU A 173 5.05 -5.92 13.31
N PHE A 174 3.99 -5.10 13.39
CA PHE A 174 2.64 -5.54 13.03
C PHE A 174 2.57 -6.07 11.60
N ILE A 175 3.11 -5.32 10.61
CA ILE A 175 3.09 -5.77 9.21
C ILE A 175 3.97 -7.01 9.01
N LEU A 176 5.08 -7.15 9.74
CA LEU A 176 5.93 -8.34 9.66
C LEU A 176 5.15 -9.59 10.12
N ASN A 177 4.36 -9.47 11.18
CA ASN A 177 3.56 -10.57 11.73
C ASN A 177 2.41 -10.99 10.79
N LEU A 178 1.88 -10.10 9.95
CA LEU A 178 0.87 -10.47 8.94
C LEU A 178 1.40 -11.53 7.97
N PHE A 179 2.70 -11.52 7.68
CA PHE A 179 3.32 -12.50 6.78
C PHE A 179 3.60 -13.83 7.47
N LYS A 180 3.99 -13.83 8.74
CA LYS A 180 4.20 -15.04 9.53
C LYS A 180 2.90 -15.85 9.66
N LEU A 181 1.78 -15.19 9.97
CA LEU A 181 0.46 -15.81 10.09
C LEU A 181 -0.08 -16.36 8.75
N LYS A 182 0.35 -15.79 7.61
CA LYS A 182 -0.05 -16.30 6.30
C LYS A 182 0.63 -17.63 5.98
N ASP A 183 1.88 -17.80 6.37
CA ASP A 183 2.64 -19.03 6.10
C ASP A 183 2.18 -20.20 6.98
N GLU A 184 1.74 -19.95 8.22
CA GLU A 184 1.17 -20.97 9.10
C GLU A 184 -0.19 -21.50 8.65
N LYS A 185 -0.97 -20.74 7.87
CA LYS A 185 -2.28 -21.17 7.33
C LYS A 185 -2.18 -21.96 6.02
N LEU A 186 -0.99 -22.02 5.42
CA LEU A 186 -0.71 -22.72 4.18
C LEU A 186 0.11 -24.01 4.38
N SER A 187 0.55 -24.28 5.61
CA SER A 187 1.20 -25.52 6.06
C SER A 187 0.17 -26.45 6.73
#